data_dc69aecec19965a7a5d20af1e4823608
#
_entry.id   dc69aecec19965a7a5d20af1e4823608
#
_cell.length_a   1.000
_cell.length_b   1.000
_cell.length_c   1.000
_cell.angle_alpha   90.00
_cell.angle_beta   90.00
_cell.angle_gamma   90.00
#
_symmetry.space_group_name_H-M   'P 1'
#
loop_
_entity.id
_entity.type
_entity.pdbx_description
1 polymer ?
#
loop_
_entity_poly.entity_id
_entity_poly.type
_entity_poly.pdbx_seq_one_letter_code
_entity_poly.pdbx_strand_id
1 'polypeptide(L)'
;LAPWLPGEIEDSMPVLLKVLRGDFLCFPFGPQEKAPPHGASANATWKIVAGGDNLLHLGLDDPDSGAWVEKLLTLRDGESAIYCEHRISGAAGRYSYGNHPVIDFTSMPEGSARVSVSPFRFGMVYPGFFANPVNREYGILKQGARFTDLREVPLATGENADLTAYPARQGFEDLVMMVNEPATLEQPFAWSAAVMDGYLWFSLKNAADFPSTILWISNGGRHSAPWNGRHLGRMGIEEVCSFFADSVDISRQDPLAADGVPTTREFRKDETVSLRLVQAVAAVPEKFGRVTSIVPAGPGKVVITGESGATVESAVDWNFVL
;
A
#
# COMPACT_ATOMS: atom_id res chain seq x y z
N LEU A 1 -12.55 -2.25 7.78
CA LEU A 1 -12.80 -2.90 9.07
C LEU A 1 -12.62 -4.39 8.96
N ALA A 2 -12.00 -4.98 9.98
CA ALA A 2 -11.96 -6.43 10.12
C ALA A 2 -13.39 -7.00 10.16
N PRO A 3 -13.65 -8.14 9.53
CA PRO A 3 -14.98 -8.72 9.43
C PRO A 3 -15.34 -9.61 10.63
N TRP A 4 -14.60 -9.49 11.73
CA TRP A 4 -14.79 -10.32 12.91
C TRP A 4 -16.08 -9.98 13.67
N LEU A 5 -16.76 -11.01 14.16
CA LEU A 5 -17.88 -10.85 15.09
C LEU A 5 -17.37 -10.76 16.54
N PRO A 6 -18.15 -10.12 17.44
CA PRO A 6 -17.84 -10.19 18.87
C PRO A 6 -17.69 -11.66 19.33
N GLY A 7 -16.61 -11.96 20.03
CA GLY A 7 -16.29 -13.32 20.49
C GLY A 7 -15.41 -14.16 19.52
N GLU A 8 -15.16 -13.68 18.31
CA GLU A 8 -14.18 -14.29 17.39
C GLU A 8 -12.77 -13.70 17.52
N ILE A 9 -12.65 -12.59 18.26
CA ILE A 9 -11.37 -11.92 18.52
C ILE A 9 -10.73 -12.57 19.73
N GLU A 10 -9.68 -13.35 19.50
CA GLU A 10 -8.86 -13.93 20.56
C GLU A 10 -7.86 -12.91 21.12
N ASP A 11 -7.52 -13.02 22.40
CA ASP A 11 -6.55 -12.12 23.04
C ASP A 11 -5.16 -12.23 22.40
N SER A 12 -4.80 -13.42 21.93
CA SER A 12 -3.56 -13.73 21.20
C SER A 12 -3.46 -13.11 19.81
N MET A 13 -4.59 -12.68 19.22
CA MET A 13 -4.61 -12.09 17.88
C MET A 13 -3.82 -10.77 17.89
N PRO A 14 -2.91 -10.54 16.89
CA PRO A 14 -2.22 -9.27 16.74
C PRO A 14 -3.20 -8.08 16.70
N VAL A 15 -2.82 -6.97 17.36
CA VAL A 15 -3.69 -5.77 17.46
C VAL A 15 -4.09 -5.27 16.08
N LEU A 16 -3.16 -5.26 15.13
CA LEU A 16 -3.43 -4.91 13.73
C LEU A 16 -4.63 -5.68 13.17
N LEU A 17 -4.67 -7.01 13.35
CA LEU A 17 -5.74 -7.84 12.82
C LEU A 17 -7.07 -7.63 13.53
N LYS A 18 -7.07 -7.25 14.81
CA LYS A 18 -8.31 -6.94 15.55
C LYS A 18 -9.09 -5.79 14.92
N VAL A 19 -8.41 -4.87 14.25
CA VAL A 19 -8.98 -3.64 13.66
C VAL A 19 -8.99 -3.68 12.15
N LEU A 20 -7.86 -4.00 11.54
CA LEU A 20 -7.57 -4.14 10.10
C LEU A 20 -8.28 -3.09 9.24
N ARG A 21 -7.92 -1.83 9.43
CA ARG A 21 -8.53 -0.70 8.72
C ARG A 21 -7.60 0.49 8.61
N GLY A 22 -7.94 1.37 7.67
CA GLY A 22 -7.27 2.66 7.49
C GLY A 22 -5.89 2.48 6.87
N ASP A 23 -4.95 3.25 7.36
CA ASP A 23 -3.59 3.30 6.88
C ASP A 23 -2.62 3.20 8.06
N PHE A 24 -1.61 2.37 7.95
CA PHE A 24 -0.61 2.17 8.98
C PHE A 24 0.80 2.03 8.42
N LEU A 25 1.77 2.53 9.18
CA LEU A 25 3.19 2.30 8.91
C LEU A 25 3.55 0.88 9.32
N CYS A 26 4.28 0.20 8.46
CA CYS A 26 4.90 -1.08 8.70
C CYS A 26 6.40 -0.88 8.83
N PHE A 27 6.95 -1.13 10.03
CA PHE A 27 8.38 -1.06 10.29
C PHE A 27 8.74 -2.12 11.36
N PRO A 28 9.38 -3.25 10.91
CA PRO A 28 9.60 -3.67 9.54
C PRO A 28 8.31 -4.14 8.84
N PHE A 29 8.32 -4.20 7.50
CA PHE A 29 7.19 -4.69 6.71
C PHE A 29 7.13 -6.22 6.71
N GLY A 30 5.91 -6.79 6.73
CA GLY A 30 5.66 -8.23 6.66
C GLY A 30 5.66 -8.93 8.03
N PRO A 31 5.54 -10.28 8.05
CA PRO A 31 5.59 -11.08 9.26
C PRO A 31 6.99 -11.05 9.89
N GLN A 32 7.05 -11.16 11.21
CA GLN A 32 8.30 -11.19 11.95
C GLN A 32 8.37 -12.46 12.82
N GLU A 33 9.56 -13.01 13.01
CA GLU A 33 9.74 -14.24 13.81
C GLU A 33 9.42 -14.01 15.30
N LYS A 34 9.83 -12.85 15.84
CA LYS A 34 9.76 -12.53 17.29
C LYS A 34 8.93 -11.31 17.63
N ALA A 35 8.32 -10.67 16.64
CA ALA A 35 7.50 -9.47 16.79
C ALA A 35 6.17 -9.66 16.07
N PRO A 36 5.15 -8.83 16.35
CA PRO A 36 3.90 -8.89 15.62
C PRO A 36 4.12 -8.55 14.14
N PRO A 37 3.25 -9.06 13.23
CA PRO A 37 3.35 -8.74 11.81
C PRO A 37 3.30 -7.23 11.58
N HIS A 38 4.14 -6.74 10.67
CA HIS A 38 4.32 -5.32 10.36
C HIS A 38 4.91 -4.47 11.51
N GLY A 39 5.50 -5.11 12.53
CA GLY A 39 6.22 -4.45 13.62
C GLY A 39 5.35 -3.74 14.64
N ALA A 40 5.99 -3.08 15.59
CA ALA A 40 5.32 -2.30 16.63
C ALA A 40 4.55 -1.11 16.04
N SER A 41 5.02 -0.50 14.97
CA SER A 41 4.38 0.64 14.30
C SER A 41 2.95 0.35 13.84
N ALA A 42 2.62 -0.91 13.51
CA ALA A 42 1.29 -1.33 13.11
C ALA A 42 0.45 -1.90 14.28
N ASN A 43 1.05 -2.19 15.43
CA ASN A 43 0.38 -2.95 16.51
C ASN A 43 0.35 -2.24 17.86
N ALA A 44 1.29 -1.35 18.14
CA ALA A 44 1.39 -0.69 19.44
C ALA A 44 0.56 0.61 19.49
N THR A 45 0.33 1.07 20.72
CA THR A 45 -0.34 2.35 20.95
C THR A 45 0.63 3.51 20.72
N TRP A 46 0.30 4.40 19.82
CA TRP A 46 1.03 5.63 19.58
C TRP A 46 0.75 6.68 20.64
N LYS A 47 1.78 7.42 21.04
CA LYS A 47 1.68 8.56 21.95
C LYS A 47 1.40 9.83 21.13
N ILE A 48 0.48 10.66 21.58
CA ILE A 48 0.30 12.00 21.02
C ILE A 48 1.46 12.87 21.53
N VAL A 49 2.31 13.34 20.61
CA VAL A 49 3.42 14.27 20.89
C VAL A 49 2.95 15.71 20.81
N ALA A 50 2.18 16.02 19.76
CA ALA A 50 1.55 17.31 19.56
C ALA A 50 0.28 17.16 18.72
N GLY A 51 -0.62 18.14 18.83
CA GLY A 51 -1.83 18.20 18.03
C GLY A 51 -2.33 19.64 17.90
N GLY A 52 -3.04 19.90 16.81
CA GLY A 52 -3.66 21.17 16.50
C GLY A 52 -4.77 20.98 15.48
N ASP A 53 -5.34 22.06 14.97
CA ASP A 53 -6.49 21.99 14.06
C ASP A 53 -6.19 21.24 12.76
N ASN A 54 -4.94 21.29 12.29
CA ASN A 54 -4.51 20.72 11.02
C ASN A 54 -3.25 19.83 11.12
N LEU A 55 -2.79 19.53 12.34
CA LEU A 55 -1.61 18.68 12.59
C LEU A 55 -1.90 17.65 13.68
N LEU A 56 -1.55 16.39 13.41
CA LEU A 56 -1.45 15.35 14.42
C LEU A 56 -0.03 14.77 14.36
N HIS A 57 0.72 14.93 15.46
CA HIS A 57 2.05 14.37 15.63
C HIS A 57 2.00 13.25 16.67
N LEU A 58 2.35 12.07 16.22
CA LEU A 58 2.38 10.84 17.01
C LEU A 58 3.81 10.33 17.14
N GLY A 59 4.13 9.69 18.25
CA GLY A 59 5.43 9.09 18.50
C GLY A 59 5.30 7.69 19.09
N LEU A 60 6.27 6.83 18.80
CA LEU A 60 6.33 5.44 19.23
C LEU A 60 7.77 5.03 19.50
N ASP A 61 8.02 4.42 20.67
CA ASP A 61 9.25 3.66 20.90
C ASP A 61 9.10 2.28 20.27
N ASP A 62 9.93 1.94 19.28
CA ASP A 62 9.95 0.61 18.69
C ASP A 62 10.95 -0.28 19.45
N PRO A 63 10.48 -1.27 20.22
CA PRO A 63 11.34 -2.09 21.06
C PRO A 63 12.23 -3.05 20.25
N ASP A 64 11.85 -3.37 19.01
CA ASP A 64 12.55 -4.37 18.20
C ASP A 64 13.77 -3.78 17.49
N SER A 65 13.67 -2.56 16.98
CA SER A 65 14.78 -1.84 16.33
C SER A 65 15.51 -0.87 17.25
N GLY A 66 14.90 -0.52 18.39
CA GLY A 66 15.36 0.55 19.29
C GLY A 66 15.15 1.95 18.71
N ALA A 67 14.34 2.08 17.65
CA ALA A 67 14.03 3.35 17.02
C ALA A 67 12.99 4.15 17.79
N TRP A 68 13.11 5.47 17.69
CA TRP A 68 11.99 6.38 17.88
C TRP A 68 11.33 6.63 16.51
N VAL A 69 10.06 6.28 16.42
CA VAL A 69 9.27 6.41 15.19
C VAL A 69 8.21 7.49 15.38
N GLU A 70 8.17 8.45 14.47
CA GLU A 70 7.19 9.52 14.48
C GLU A 70 6.28 9.43 13.25
N LYS A 71 5.02 9.80 13.42
CA LYS A 71 4.04 9.99 12.34
C LYS A 71 3.46 11.39 12.44
N LEU A 72 3.68 12.20 11.42
CA LEU A 72 3.11 13.53 11.28
C LEU A 72 2.03 13.48 10.19
N LEU A 73 0.81 13.81 10.57
CA LEU A 73 -0.32 13.95 9.63
C LEU A 73 -0.70 15.42 9.57
N THR A 74 -0.66 16.00 8.38
CA THR A 74 -0.97 17.40 8.18
C THR A 74 -2.09 17.56 7.14
N LEU A 75 -3.04 18.42 7.43
CA LEU A 75 -4.06 18.93 6.51
C LEU A 75 -3.71 20.34 6.10
N ARG A 76 -4.12 20.77 4.91
CA ARG A 76 -3.94 22.14 4.43
C ARG A 76 -5.25 22.70 3.94
N ASP A 77 -5.50 23.96 4.21
CA ASP A 77 -6.73 24.64 3.80
C ASP A 77 -6.88 24.64 2.27
N GLY A 78 -8.07 24.29 1.80
CA GLY A 78 -8.39 24.22 0.38
C GLY A 78 -7.90 22.97 -0.34
N GLU A 79 -7.30 22.02 0.37
CA GLU A 79 -6.82 20.74 -0.20
C GLU A 79 -7.61 19.56 0.37
N SER A 80 -8.00 18.62 -0.50
CA SER A 80 -8.60 17.33 -0.11
C SER A 80 -7.51 16.26 0.00
N ALA A 81 -6.47 16.55 0.77
CA ALA A 81 -5.27 15.75 0.90
C ALA A 81 -4.80 15.63 2.35
N ILE A 82 -4.18 14.49 2.67
CA ILE A 82 -3.45 14.24 3.90
C ILE A 82 -1.98 14.08 3.54
N TYR A 83 -1.13 14.89 4.17
CA TYR A 83 0.32 14.81 4.08
C TYR A 83 0.83 13.97 5.24
N CYS A 84 1.46 12.85 4.94
CA CYS A 84 2.00 11.92 5.94
C CYS A 84 3.53 11.90 5.86
N GLU A 85 4.19 12.22 6.97
CA GLU A 85 5.63 12.03 7.12
C GLU A 85 5.88 11.05 8.28
N HIS A 86 6.64 9.99 8.00
CA HIS A 86 7.18 9.12 9.01
C HIS A 86 8.66 9.46 9.20
N ARG A 87 9.08 9.71 10.45
CA ARG A 87 10.48 9.93 10.81
C ARG A 87 10.93 8.78 11.68
N ILE A 88 12.03 8.13 11.26
CA ILE A 88 12.61 6.98 11.95
C ILE A 88 14.03 7.37 12.36
N SER A 89 14.29 7.42 13.65
CA SER A 89 15.59 7.78 14.23
C SER A 89 16.05 6.74 15.23
N GLY A 90 17.40 6.57 15.37
CA GLY A 90 17.97 5.63 16.32
C GLY A 90 18.01 4.17 15.88
N ALA A 91 17.36 3.79 14.78
CA ALA A 91 17.50 2.46 14.18
C ALA A 91 18.91 2.25 13.61
N ALA A 92 19.40 1.01 13.62
CA ALA A 92 20.66 0.64 13.00
C ALA A 92 20.55 -0.70 12.28
N GLY A 93 20.96 -0.73 11.00
CA GLY A 93 20.90 -1.91 10.15
C GLY A 93 19.90 -1.79 9.00
N ARG A 94 19.64 -2.91 8.33
CA ARG A 94 18.79 -2.95 7.15
C ARG A 94 17.38 -3.37 7.51
N TYR A 95 16.40 -2.52 7.18
CA TYR A 95 14.97 -2.78 7.42
C TYR A 95 14.14 -2.60 6.14
N SER A 96 13.17 -3.50 5.96
CA SER A 96 12.03 -3.28 5.06
C SER A 96 11.03 -2.35 5.74
N TYR A 97 10.26 -1.62 4.96
CA TYR A 97 9.19 -0.76 5.47
C TYR A 97 8.13 -0.51 4.40
N GLY A 98 7.00 0.02 4.83
CA GLY A 98 5.95 0.42 3.91
C GLY A 98 4.81 1.15 4.59
N ASN A 99 3.99 1.77 3.78
CA ASN A 99 2.71 2.35 4.15
C ASN A 99 1.59 1.47 3.59
N HIS A 100 0.61 1.13 4.41
CA HIS A 100 -0.36 0.08 4.09
C HIS A 100 -1.81 0.59 4.18
N PRO A 101 -2.25 1.44 3.22
CA PRO A 101 -3.65 1.80 3.13
C PRO A 101 -4.50 0.62 2.67
N VAL A 102 -5.63 0.42 3.34
CA VAL A 102 -6.64 -0.58 2.99
C VAL A 102 -7.88 0.13 2.47
N ILE A 103 -8.11 0.02 1.18
CA ILE A 103 -9.24 0.65 0.49
C ILE A 103 -10.47 -0.27 0.54
N ASP A 104 -11.61 0.34 0.81
CA ASP A 104 -12.91 -0.33 0.92
C ASP A 104 -13.71 -0.18 -0.37
N PHE A 105 -13.94 -1.27 -1.06
CA PHE A 105 -14.75 -1.35 -2.27
C PHE A 105 -16.06 -2.12 -2.08
N THR A 106 -16.47 -2.41 -0.83
CA THR A 106 -17.65 -3.26 -0.58
C THR A 106 -18.96 -2.67 -1.08
N SER A 107 -19.04 -1.35 -1.25
CA SER A 107 -20.20 -0.68 -1.85
C SER A 107 -20.21 -0.71 -3.38
N MET A 108 -19.11 -1.15 -4.00
CA MET A 108 -18.95 -1.15 -5.45
C MET A 108 -19.45 -2.48 -6.04
N PRO A 109 -20.21 -2.44 -7.15
CA PRO A 109 -20.47 -3.64 -7.93
C PRO A 109 -19.18 -4.30 -8.42
N GLU A 110 -19.20 -5.62 -8.62
CA GLU A 110 -18.06 -6.36 -9.17
C GLU A 110 -17.55 -5.71 -10.46
N GLY A 111 -16.24 -5.47 -10.52
CA GLY A 111 -15.54 -4.90 -11.66
C GLY A 111 -15.88 -3.44 -11.99
N SER A 112 -16.59 -2.70 -11.13
CA SER A 112 -17.01 -1.33 -11.46
C SER A 112 -16.00 -0.26 -11.08
N ALA A 113 -15.22 -0.46 -10.02
CA ALA A 113 -14.10 0.43 -9.68
C ALA A 113 -12.88 0.17 -10.59
N ARG A 114 -12.01 1.17 -10.70
CA ARG A 114 -10.79 1.09 -11.51
C ARG A 114 -9.58 1.40 -10.66
N VAL A 115 -8.65 0.46 -10.61
CA VAL A 115 -7.36 0.59 -9.91
C VAL A 115 -6.24 0.78 -10.93
N SER A 116 -5.30 1.64 -10.64
CA SER A 116 -4.13 1.87 -11.48
C SER A 116 -2.95 2.35 -10.64
N VAL A 117 -1.76 2.19 -11.19
CA VAL A 117 -0.50 2.70 -10.62
C VAL A 117 0.26 3.45 -11.71
N SER A 118 1.22 4.28 -11.31
CA SER A 118 2.14 4.92 -12.24
C SER A 118 2.86 3.87 -13.12
N PRO A 119 3.47 4.26 -14.24
CA PRO A 119 4.28 3.36 -15.04
C PRO A 119 5.26 2.57 -14.17
N PHE A 120 5.39 1.29 -14.44
CA PHE A 120 6.24 0.37 -13.68
C PHE A 120 7.09 -0.49 -14.62
N ARG A 121 8.28 -0.87 -14.17
CA ARG A 121 9.25 -1.64 -14.94
C ARG A 121 8.78 -3.07 -15.20
N PHE A 122 8.23 -3.69 -14.19
CA PHE A 122 7.59 -5.01 -14.21
C PHE A 122 6.74 -5.20 -12.95
N GLY A 123 5.77 -6.09 -13.05
CA GLY A 123 5.06 -6.64 -11.92
C GLY A 123 5.39 -8.11 -11.73
N MET A 124 5.12 -8.62 -10.54
CA MET A 124 5.29 -10.03 -10.19
C MET A 124 4.16 -10.49 -9.26
N VAL A 125 3.63 -11.67 -9.51
CA VAL A 125 2.76 -12.38 -8.57
C VAL A 125 3.64 -12.99 -7.48
N TYR A 126 3.19 -12.98 -6.22
CA TYR A 126 3.93 -13.58 -5.11
C TYR A 126 4.42 -15.00 -5.47
N PRO A 127 5.71 -15.29 -5.29
CA PRO A 127 6.29 -16.55 -5.76
C PRO A 127 5.99 -17.76 -4.85
N GLY A 128 5.52 -17.51 -3.63
CA GLY A 128 5.15 -18.52 -2.65
C GLY A 128 3.62 -18.73 -2.55
N PHE A 129 3.20 -19.40 -1.50
CA PHE A 129 1.78 -19.55 -1.15
C PHE A 129 1.35 -18.37 -0.28
N PHE A 130 0.88 -17.28 -0.88
CA PHE A 130 0.23 -16.19 -0.13
C PHE A 130 -1.10 -16.66 0.45
N ALA A 131 -1.89 -17.34 -0.35
CA ALA A 131 -3.09 -18.08 0.05
C ALA A 131 -2.78 -19.58 -0.01
N ASN A 132 -2.74 -20.24 1.16
CA ASN A 132 -2.35 -21.64 1.24
C ASN A 132 -3.58 -22.54 1.37
N PRO A 133 -3.85 -23.43 0.40
CA PRO A 133 -5.00 -24.35 0.45
C PRO A 133 -5.05 -25.26 1.68
N VAL A 134 -3.89 -25.56 2.30
CA VAL A 134 -3.82 -26.29 3.57
C VAL A 134 -4.53 -25.53 4.69
N ASN A 135 -4.51 -24.21 4.64
CA ASN A 135 -5.21 -23.31 5.55
C ASN A 135 -6.62 -22.94 5.06
N ARG A 136 -7.13 -23.60 4.01
CA ARG A 136 -8.38 -23.24 3.32
C ARG A 136 -8.35 -21.81 2.78
N GLU A 137 -7.22 -21.40 2.24
CA GLU A 137 -7.02 -20.10 1.58
C GLU A 137 -6.75 -20.36 0.10
N TYR A 138 -7.28 -19.52 -0.77
CA TYR A 138 -7.26 -19.75 -2.22
C TYR A 138 -6.87 -18.48 -2.96
N GLY A 139 -5.82 -18.59 -3.78
CA GLY A 139 -5.42 -17.62 -4.79
C GLY A 139 -5.70 -18.14 -6.19
N ILE A 140 -5.80 -17.25 -7.16
CA ILE A 140 -6.07 -17.61 -8.57
C ILE A 140 -4.91 -17.27 -9.50
N LEU A 141 -4.03 -16.36 -9.08
CA LEU A 141 -2.91 -15.89 -9.91
C LEU A 141 -1.79 -16.94 -9.98
N LYS A 142 -1.05 -16.94 -11.07
CA LYS A 142 0.09 -17.84 -11.28
C LYS A 142 1.29 -17.38 -10.46
N GLN A 143 1.66 -18.15 -9.44
CA GLN A 143 2.80 -17.86 -8.56
C GLN A 143 4.08 -17.58 -9.33
N GLY A 144 4.78 -16.54 -8.94
CA GLY A 144 6.06 -16.11 -9.52
C GLY A 144 5.99 -15.58 -10.96
N ALA A 145 4.79 -15.52 -11.56
CA ALA A 145 4.64 -14.95 -12.90
C ALA A 145 4.99 -13.47 -12.90
N ARG A 146 5.75 -13.03 -13.91
CA ARG A 146 6.02 -11.60 -14.20
C ARG A 146 5.04 -11.10 -15.24
N PHE A 147 4.72 -9.81 -15.15
CA PHE A 147 3.84 -9.11 -16.08
C PHE A 147 4.29 -7.65 -16.24
N THR A 148 3.80 -6.99 -17.30
CA THR A 148 4.08 -5.57 -17.60
C THR A 148 2.79 -4.75 -17.72
N ASP A 149 1.63 -5.39 -17.62
CA ASP A 149 0.31 -4.75 -17.66
C ASP A 149 -0.60 -5.40 -16.59
N LEU A 150 -1.22 -4.59 -15.74
CA LEU A 150 -2.19 -5.06 -14.75
C LEU A 150 -3.47 -5.66 -15.36
N ARG A 151 -3.71 -5.42 -16.65
CA ARG A 151 -4.85 -6.02 -17.40
C ARG A 151 -4.56 -7.44 -17.89
N GLU A 152 -3.30 -7.89 -17.80
CA GLU A 152 -2.84 -9.15 -18.37
C GLU A 152 -2.00 -9.95 -17.36
N VAL A 153 -2.47 -10.06 -16.13
CA VAL A 153 -1.76 -10.80 -15.08
C VAL A 153 -2.08 -12.29 -15.19
N PRO A 154 -1.06 -13.18 -15.33
CA PRO A 154 -1.29 -14.59 -15.56
C PRO A 154 -2.03 -15.30 -14.43
N LEU A 155 -3.06 -16.06 -14.78
CA LEU A 155 -3.78 -16.99 -13.92
C LEU A 155 -3.05 -18.34 -13.86
N ALA A 156 -3.25 -19.08 -12.78
CA ALA A 156 -2.76 -20.47 -12.66
C ALA A 156 -3.37 -21.40 -13.72
N THR A 157 -4.53 -21.06 -14.29
CA THR A 157 -5.23 -21.78 -15.35
C THR A 157 -4.64 -21.56 -16.74
N GLY A 158 -3.76 -20.57 -16.93
CA GLY A 158 -3.15 -20.22 -18.21
C GLY A 158 -3.81 -19.06 -18.95
N GLU A 159 -4.92 -18.54 -18.45
CA GLU A 159 -5.55 -17.29 -18.90
C GLU A 159 -4.94 -16.07 -18.19
N ASN A 160 -5.41 -14.88 -18.51
CA ASN A 160 -5.03 -13.63 -17.82
C ASN A 160 -6.20 -13.04 -17.05
N ALA A 161 -5.89 -12.35 -15.95
CA ALA A 161 -6.80 -11.54 -15.17
C ALA A 161 -6.53 -10.05 -15.39
N ASP A 162 -7.59 -9.24 -15.42
CA ASP A 162 -7.52 -7.78 -15.35
C ASP A 162 -7.63 -7.34 -13.88
N LEU A 163 -6.49 -6.96 -13.28
CA LEU A 163 -6.44 -6.44 -11.91
C LEU A 163 -6.79 -4.95 -11.80
N THR A 164 -7.04 -4.28 -12.93
CA THR A 164 -7.49 -2.88 -12.91
C THR A 164 -8.97 -2.74 -12.60
N ALA A 165 -9.75 -3.81 -12.74
CA ALA A 165 -11.18 -3.85 -12.44
C ALA A 165 -11.42 -4.48 -11.04
N TYR A 166 -12.03 -3.73 -10.12
CA TYR A 166 -12.28 -4.19 -8.76
C TYR A 166 -13.68 -3.79 -8.26
N PRO A 167 -14.36 -4.47 -7.32
CA PRO A 167 -13.97 -5.76 -6.74
C PRO A 167 -13.82 -6.87 -7.78
N ALA A 168 -12.80 -7.72 -7.61
CA ALA A 168 -12.62 -8.91 -8.42
C ALA A 168 -13.62 -10.00 -8.02
N ARG A 169 -13.63 -11.12 -8.76
CA ARG A 169 -14.41 -12.31 -8.40
C ARG A 169 -14.14 -12.73 -6.96
N GLN A 170 -15.21 -13.02 -6.22
CA GLN A 170 -15.11 -13.48 -4.82
C GLN A 170 -14.48 -14.87 -4.70
N GLY A 171 -13.86 -15.12 -3.54
CA GLY A 171 -13.31 -16.41 -3.16
C GLY A 171 -11.79 -16.51 -3.31
N PHE A 172 -11.08 -15.40 -3.59
CA PHE A 172 -9.64 -15.39 -3.80
C PHE A 172 -8.91 -14.35 -2.96
N GLU A 173 -7.67 -14.69 -2.61
CA GLU A 173 -6.66 -13.85 -1.97
C GLU A 173 -5.40 -13.91 -2.81
N ASP A 174 -4.94 -12.80 -3.31
CA ASP A 174 -3.74 -12.73 -4.12
C ASP A 174 -2.86 -11.55 -3.71
N LEU A 175 -1.57 -11.65 -4.01
CA LEU A 175 -0.59 -10.60 -3.75
C LEU A 175 0.26 -10.39 -5.00
N VAL A 176 0.28 -9.15 -5.49
CA VAL A 176 1.15 -8.76 -6.59
C VAL A 176 1.97 -7.54 -6.21
N MET A 177 3.16 -7.41 -6.77
CA MET A 177 4.06 -6.29 -6.54
C MET A 177 4.48 -5.71 -7.89
N MET A 178 4.40 -4.39 -8.05
CA MET A 178 4.90 -3.64 -9.18
C MET A 178 6.13 -2.84 -8.76
N VAL A 179 7.19 -2.92 -9.54
CA VAL A 179 8.40 -2.11 -9.36
C VAL A 179 8.24 -0.80 -10.13
N ASN A 180 8.24 0.31 -9.43
CA ASN A 180 8.04 1.63 -10.01
C ASN A 180 9.17 1.99 -11.01
N GLU A 181 8.84 2.76 -12.04
CA GLU A 181 9.84 3.44 -12.84
C GLU A 181 10.57 4.49 -12.00
N PRO A 182 11.87 4.72 -12.25
CA PRO A 182 12.59 5.84 -11.63
C PRO A 182 11.94 7.18 -11.96
N ALA A 183 12.05 8.13 -11.02
CA ALA A 183 11.57 9.49 -11.26
C ALA A 183 12.28 10.17 -12.45
N THR A 184 11.51 10.96 -13.19
CA THR A 184 12.01 11.84 -14.27
C THR A 184 11.58 13.29 -13.98
N LEU A 185 12.02 14.23 -14.82
CA LEU A 185 11.60 15.62 -14.69
C LEU A 185 10.10 15.81 -14.96
N GLU A 186 9.54 15.01 -15.89
CA GLU A 186 8.12 15.05 -16.23
C GLU A 186 7.25 14.24 -15.24
N GLN A 187 7.84 13.21 -14.62
CA GLN A 187 7.20 12.33 -13.65
C GLN A 187 8.07 12.23 -12.39
N PRO A 188 8.09 13.26 -11.54
CA PRO A 188 9.00 13.32 -10.40
C PRO A 188 8.59 12.44 -9.21
N PHE A 189 7.38 11.90 -9.23
CA PHE A 189 6.82 11.01 -8.21
C PHE A 189 6.14 9.79 -8.84
N ALA A 190 6.06 8.71 -8.10
CA ALA A 190 5.18 7.60 -8.44
C ALA A 190 3.81 7.80 -7.76
N TRP A 191 2.78 7.13 -8.28
CA TRP A 191 1.41 7.26 -7.79
C TRP A 191 0.64 5.94 -7.87
N SER A 192 -0.38 5.82 -7.03
CA SER A 192 -1.40 4.78 -7.08
C SER A 192 -2.77 5.44 -7.04
N ALA A 193 -3.77 4.86 -7.69
CA ALA A 193 -5.10 5.44 -7.77
C ALA A 193 -6.22 4.40 -7.80
N ALA A 194 -7.35 4.74 -7.21
CA ALA A 194 -8.59 3.96 -7.25
C ALA A 194 -9.76 4.89 -7.59
N VAL A 195 -10.39 4.68 -8.74
CA VAL A 195 -11.60 5.40 -9.18
C VAL A 195 -12.82 4.60 -8.73
N MET A 196 -13.67 5.25 -7.98
CA MET A 196 -14.95 4.73 -7.47
C MET A 196 -16.11 5.57 -7.99
N ASP A 197 -17.31 5.39 -7.47
CA ASP A 197 -18.50 6.11 -7.92
C ASP A 197 -18.40 7.63 -7.65
N GLY A 198 -18.12 8.40 -8.70
CA GLY A 198 -18.04 9.87 -8.67
C GLY A 198 -16.78 10.47 -8.06
N TYR A 199 -15.83 9.67 -7.58
CA TYR A 199 -14.56 10.17 -7.04
C TYR A 199 -13.40 9.21 -7.27
N LEU A 200 -12.18 9.72 -7.12
CA LEU A 200 -10.98 8.93 -7.07
C LEU A 200 -10.23 9.18 -5.74
N TRP A 201 -9.63 8.14 -5.21
CA TRP A 201 -8.54 8.21 -4.24
C TRP A 201 -7.21 8.06 -4.99
N PHE A 202 -6.19 8.78 -4.57
CA PHE A 202 -4.84 8.58 -5.08
C PHE A 202 -3.78 8.84 -4.01
N SER A 203 -2.61 8.21 -4.17
CA SER A 203 -1.41 8.47 -3.39
C SER A 203 -0.26 8.94 -4.26
N LEU A 204 0.59 9.80 -3.71
CA LEU A 204 1.87 10.22 -4.30
C LEU A 204 3.01 9.80 -3.37
N LYS A 205 4.13 9.38 -3.97
CA LYS A 205 5.32 8.91 -3.24
C LYS A 205 6.59 9.15 -4.03
N ASN A 206 7.72 9.20 -3.33
CA ASN A 206 9.04 9.14 -3.96
C ASN A 206 9.38 7.68 -4.30
N ALA A 207 9.62 7.37 -5.57
CA ALA A 207 9.99 6.02 -6.01
C ALA A 207 11.36 5.55 -5.45
N ALA A 208 12.24 6.46 -5.03
CA ALA A 208 13.50 6.11 -4.39
C ALA A 208 13.29 5.62 -2.94
N ASP A 209 12.31 6.18 -2.23
CA ASP A 209 11.95 5.73 -0.87
C ASP A 209 11.02 4.52 -0.91
N PHE A 210 10.08 4.49 -1.84
CA PHE A 210 9.13 3.39 -2.03
C PHE A 210 9.27 2.82 -3.45
N PRO A 211 10.27 1.96 -3.68
CA PRO A 211 10.57 1.43 -5.00
C PRO A 211 9.50 0.52 -5.57
N SER A 212 8.58 0.03 -4.74
CA SER A 212 7.52 -0.88 -5.19
C SER A 212 6.16 -0.51 -4.63
N THR A 213 5.11 -0.91 -5.36
CA THR A 213 3.72 -0.90 -4.90
C THR A 213 3.21 -2.33 -4.85
N ILE A 214 2.58 -2.73 -3.76
CA ILE A 214 1.92 -4.02 -3.61
C ILE A 214 0.41 -3.82 -3.72
N LEU A 215 -0.28 -4.71 -4.42
CA LEU A 215 -1.72 -4.88 -4.31
C LEU A 215 -1.99 -6.18 -3.54
N TRP A 216 -2.53 -6.01 -2.33
CA TRP A 216 -3.14 -7.11 -1.60
C TRP A 216 -4.61 -7.20 -1.97
N ILE A 217 -4.97 -8.22 -2.72
CA ILE A 217 -6.32 -8.48 -3.20
C ILE A 217 -6.99 -9.39 -2.20
N SER A 218 -7.90 -8.85 -1.38
CA SER A 218 -8.61 -9.61 -0.35
C SER A 218 -10.11 -9.61 -0.64
N ASN A 219 -10.58 -10.71 -1.19
CA ASN A 219 -11.97 -10.84 -1.62
C ASN A 219 -12.57 -12.20 -1.27
N GLY A 220 -12.45 -12.58 0.01
CA GLY A 220 -13.08 -13.77 0.55
C GLY A 220 -12.33 -15.08 0.33
N GLY A 221 -11.06 -15.04 -0.05
CA GLY A 221 -10.23 -16.23 -0.30
C GLY A 221 -9.80 -16.98 0.95
N ARG A 222 -9.92 -16.40 2.16
CA ARG A 222 -9.55 -17.03 3.42
C ARG A 222 -10.77 -17.57 4.15
N HIS A 223 -10.92 -18.92 4.16
CA HIS A 223 -12.11 -19.58 4.68
C HIS A 223 -11.99 -20.11 6.11
N SER A 224 -10.78 -20.17 6.67
CA SER A 224 -10.60 -20.54 8.09
C SER A 224 -10.87 -19.36 9.01
N ALA A 225 -11.17 -19.66 10.26
CA ALA A 225 -11.28 -18.63 11.30
C ALA A 225 -9.96 -17.84 11.45
N PRO A 226 -10.03 -16.56 11.74
CA PRO A 226 -11.24 -15.75 11.98
C PRO A 226 -11.88 -15.18 10.71
N TRP A 227 -11.26 -15.37 9.53
CA TRP A 227 -11.68 -14.79 8.25
C TRP A 227 -13.05 -15.28 7.80
N ASN A 228 -13.26 -16.60 7.82
CA ASN A 228 -14.53 -17.25 7.46
C ASN A 228 -15.10 -16.79 6.11
N GLY A 229 -14.24 -16.45 5.14
CA GLY A 229 -14.64 -15.94 3.82
C GLY A 229 -15.27 -14.55 3.81
N ARG A 230 -15.22 -13.80 4.91
CA ARG A 230 -15.99 -12.55 5.07
C ARG A 230 -15.22 -11.26 4.78
N HIS A 231 -13.91 -11.33 4.56
CA HIS A 231 -13.11 -10.16 4.17
C HIS A 231 -13.27 -9.95 2.66
N LEU A 232 -14.30 -9.20 2.29
CA LEU A 232 -14.74 -9.00 0.92
C LEU A 232 -14.47 -7.57 0.45
N GLY A 233 -14.16 -7.39 -0.84
CA GLY A 233 -14.03 -6.09 -1.47
C GLY A 233 -12.99 -5.20 -0.80
N ARG A 234 -11.90 -5.77 -0.31
CA ARG A 234 -10.79 -5.00 0.29
C ARG A 234 -9.54 -5.13 -0.56
N MET A 235 -8.83 -4.02 -0.69
CA MET A 235 -7.53 -4.01 -1.36
C MET A 235 -6.54 -3.18 -0.53
N GLY A 236 -5.41 -3.78 -0.17
CA GLY A 236 -4.23 -3.04 0.23
C GLY A 236 -3.58 -2.46 -1.02
N ILE A 237 -3.31 -1.14 -1.04
CA ILE A 237 -2.50 -0.49 -2.07
C ILE A 237 -1.27 0.05 -1.36
N GLU A 238 -0.26 -0.78 -1.25
CA GLU A 238 0.81 -0.64 -0.27
C GLU A 238 2.07 -0.10 -0.94
N GLU A 239 2.60 1.02 -0.42
CA GLU A 239 3.81 1.64 -0.91
C GLU A 239 5.00 1.15 -0.08
N VAL A 240 5.97 0.44 -0.70
CA VAL A 240 6.94 -0.33 0.07
C VAL A 240 8.38 -0.22 -0.43
N CYS A 241 9.31 -0.42 0.51
CA CYS A 241 10.66 -0.92 0.28
C CYS A 241 10.76 -2.28 0.98
N SER A 242 10.32 -3.33 0.31
CA SER A 242 10.23 -4.70 0.82
C SER A 242 10.19 -5.71 -0.31
N PHE A 243 10.45 -6.97 -0.03
CA PHE A 243 10.12 -8.06 -0.94
C PHE A 243 8.74 -8.61 -0.58
N PHE A 244 7.71 -8.17 -1.28
CA PHE A 244 6.32 -8.47 -0.94
C PHE A 244 6.02 -8.24 0.56
N ALA A 245 5.11 -9.03 1.11
CA ALA A 245 4.85 -9.08 2.54
C ALA A 245 5.65 -10.22 3.21
N ASP A 246 6.88 -10.44 2.80
CA ASP A 246 7.79 -11.37 3.46
C ASP A 246 8.51 -10.73 4.66
N SER A 247 9.12 -11.56 5.50
CA SER A 247 9.86 -11.06 6.66
C SER A 247 11.03 -10.15 6.27
N VAL A 248 11.47 -9.33 7.21
CA VAL A 248 12.66 -8.49 7.01
C VAL A 248 13.91 -9.32 6.66
N ASP A 249 14.00 -10.54 7.16
CA ASP A 249 15.16 -11.41 6.88
C ASP A 249 15.17 -11.91 5.44
N ILE A 250 14.02 -12.14 4.84
CA ILE A 250 13.92 -12.43 3.39
C ILE A 250 14.25 -11.17 2.59
N SER A 251 13.71 -10.02 2.96
CA SER A 251 14.01 -8.76 2.29
C SER A 251 15.51 -8.39 2.36
N ARG A 252 16.20 -8.73 3.44
CA ARG A 252 17.68 -8.54 3.61
C ARG A 252 18.52 -9.39 2.67
N GLN A 253 17.98 -10.45 2.11
CA GLN A 253 18.66 -11.30 1.13
C GLN A 253 18.69 -10.69 -0.28
N ASP A 254 18.10 -9.49 -0.45
CA ASP A 254 18.03 -8.75 -1.72
C ASP A 254 17.47 -9.59 -2.88
N PRO A 255 16.27 -10.16 -2.77
CA PRO A 255 15.72 -11.08 -3.77
C PRO A 255 15.57 -10.46 -5.17
N LEU A 256 15.56 -9.12 -5.26
CA LEU A 256 15.47 -8.36 -6.51
C LEU A 256 16.78 -7.67 -6.89
N ALA A 257 17.93 -8.10 -6.32
CA ALA A 257 19.23 -7.51 -6.61
C ALA A 257 19.59 -7.58 -8.11
N ALA A 258 19.23 -8.67 -8.78
CA ALA A 258 19.46 -8.84 -10.23
C ALA A 258 18.64 -7.83 -11.07
N ASP A 259 17.54 -7.33 -10.55
CA ASP A 259 16.71 -6.30 -11.17
C ASP A 259 17.13 -4.88 -10.73
N GLY A 260 18.11 -4.75 -9.81
CA GLY A 260 18.56 -3.48 -9.25
C GLY A 260 17.51 -2.79 -8.37
N VAL A 261 16.65 -3.56 -7.69
CA VAL A 261 15.55 -3.05 -6.86
C VAL A 261 15.87 -3.32 -5.39
N PRO A 262 15.98 -2.27 -4.55
CA PRO A 262 16.18 -2.46 -3.12
C PRO A 262 14.90 -3.00 -2.45
N THR A 263 15.09 -3.95 -1.55
CA THR A 263 14.02 -4.53 -0.71
C THR A 263 14.22 -4.22 0.78
N THR A 264 15.26 -3.46 1.09
CA THR A 264 15.54 -2.87 2.40
C THR A 264 16.29 -1.56 2.23
N ARG A 265 16.24 -0.71 3.25
CA ARG A 265 17.08 0.48 3.39
C ARG A 265 18.02 0.32 4.59
N GLU A 266 19.24 0.82 4.46
CA GLU A 266 20.17 0.97 5.58
C GLU A 266 19.76 2.15 6.46
N PHE A 267 19.61 1.90 7.76
CA PHE A 267 19.37 2.90 8.78
C PHE A 267 20.62 3.03 9.63
N ARG A 268 21.01 4.26 9.97
CA ARG A 268 22.13 4.57 10.83
C ARG A 268 21.63 5.20 12.12
N LYS A 269 22.24 4.82 13.23
CA LYS A 269 21.79 5.23 14.56
C LYS A 269 21.79 6.75 14.79
N ASP A 270 22.64 7.47 14.07
CA ASP A 270 22.82 8.93 14.13
C ASP A 270 22.09 9.68 13.03
N GLU A 271 21.26 8.98 12.23
CA GLU A 271 20.49 9.52 11.13
C GLU A 271 18.98 9.45 11.42
N THR A 272 18.25 10.45 10.96
CA THR A 272 16.79 10.41 10.87
C THR A 272 16.39 10.23 9.43
N VAL A 273 15.67 9.15 9.13
CA VAL A 273 15.09 8.89 7.82
C VAL A 273 13.68 9.41 7.80
N SER A 274 13.36 10.29 6.84
CA SER A 274 12.01 10.77 6.57
C SER A 274 11.42 10.06 5.36
N LEU A 275 10.23 9.46 5.53
CA LEU A 275 9.46 8.79 4.49
C LEU A 275 8.15 9.55 4.31
N ARG A 276 7.89 10.06 3.10
CA ARG A 276 6.79 10.97 2.85
C ARG A 276 5.82 10.44 1.82
N LEU A 277 4.54 10.62 2.10
CA LEU A 277 3.42 10.25 1.23
C LEU A 277 2.35 11.34 1.27
N VAL A 278 1.63 11.46 0.18
CA VAL A 278 0.38 12.21 0.15
C VAL A 278 -0.74 11.26 -0.25
N GLN A 279 -1.84 11.30 0.46
CA GLN A 279 -3.08 10.65 0.05
C GLN A 279 -4.14 11.71 -0.16
N ALA A 280 -4.83 11.66 -1.30
CA ALA A 280 -5.80 12.67 -1.66
C ALA A 280 -7.02 12.07 -2.35
N VAL A 281 -8.09 12.87 -2.39
CA VAL A 281 -9.32 12.54 -3.12
C VAL A 281 -9.70 13.68 -4.05
N ALA A 282 -10.30 13.33 -5.19
CA ALA A 282 -10.84 14.29 -6.14
C ALA A 282 -12.16 13.77 -6.71
N ALA A 283 -13.12 14.67 -6.97
CA ALA A 283 -14.33 14.34 -7.72
C ALA A 283 -13.95 14.07 -9.19
N VAL A 284 -14.57 13.08 -9.79
CA VAL A 284 -14.39 12.74 -11.21
C VAL A 284 -15.73 12.69 -11.95
N PRO A 285 -15.76 13.03 -13.26
CA PRO A 285 -16.98 12.89 -14.06
C PRO A 285 -17.34 11.41 -14.24
N GLU A 286 -18.61 11.18 -14.59
CA GLU A 286 -19.07 9.84 -15.02
C GLU A 286 -18.17 9.31 -16.15
N LYS A 287 -17.92 8.00 -16.13
CA LYS A 287 -17.12 7.30 -17.15
C LYS A 287 -15.67 7.80 -17.26
N PHE A 288 -15.12 8.37 -16.18
CA PHE A 288 -13.72 8.77 -16.12
C PHE A 288 -12.76 7.62 -16.50
N GLY A 289 -13.12 6.41 -16.12
CA GLY A 289 -12.32 5.21 -16.33
C GLY A 289 -11.15 5.13 -15.34
N ARG A 290 -10.18 4.28 -15.60
CA ARG A 290 -8.97 4.20 -14.80
C ARG A 290 -8.09 5.45 -15.01
N VAL A 291 -7.32 5.81 -14.01
CA VAL A 291 -6.31 6.87 -14.15
C VAL A 291 -5.19 6.39 -15.08
N THR A 292 -4.84 7.20 -16.07
CA THR A 292 -3.75 6.93 -17.02
C THR A 292 -2.51 7.77 -16.75
N SER A 293 -2.67 8.94 -16.11
CA SER A 293 -1.54 9.75 -15.66
C SER A 293 -1.93 10.65 -14.49
N ILE A 294 -0.95 10.94 -13.63
CA ILE A 294 -0.97 12.02 -12.64
C ILE A 294 0.35 12.75 -12.79
N VAL A 295 0.32 14.02 -13.21
CA VAL A 295 1.50 14.81 -13.50
C VAL A 295 1.44 16.18 -12.82
N PRO A 296 2.60 16.81 -12.53
CA PRO A 296 2.63 18.17 -12.03
C PRO A 296 1.94 19.17 -12.96
N ALA A 297 1.14 20.07 -12.40
CA ALA A 297 0.48 21.17 -13.10
C ALA A 297 0.86 22.55 -12.50
N GLY A 298 2.15 22.71 -12.22
CA GLY A 298 2.68 23.85 -11.49
C GLY A 298 2.78 23.60 -9.98
N PRO A 299 3.21 24.60 -9.20
CA PRO A 299 3.33 24.46 -7.75
C PRO A 299 1.99 24.17 -7.09
N GLY A 300 1.96 23.18 -6.20
CA GLY A 300 0.78 22.85 -5.40
C GLY A 300 -0.40 22.28 -6.18
N LYS A 301 -0.19 21.77 -7.40
CA LYS A 301 -1.25 21.17 -8.21
C LYS A 301 -0.76 19.97 -9.03
N VAL A 302 -1.67 19.01 -9.23
CA VAL A 302 -1.52 17.92 -10.20
C VAL A 302 -2.71 17.90 -11.16
N VAL A 303 -2.46 17.45 -12.40
CA VAL A 303 -3.49 17.08 -13.37
C VAL A 303 -3.58 15.55 -13.42
N ILE A 304 -4.79 15.05 -13.33
CA ILE A 304 -5.11 13.63 -13.35
C ILE A 304 -5.92 13.36 -14.62
N THR A 305 -5.45 12.44 -15.45
CA THR A 305 -6.12 12.05 -16.70
C THR A 305 -6.74 10.68 -16.57
N GLY A 306 -8.00 10.55 -16.92
CA GLY A 306 -8.70 9.29 -17.01
C GLY A 306 -8.61 8.65 -18.39
N GLU A 307 -8.93 7.38 -18.49
CA GLU A 307 -8.94 6.59 -19.74
C GLU A 307 -9.92 7.14 -20.78
N SER A 308 -10.98 7.83 -20.36
CA SER A 308 -11.89 8.55 -21.25
C SER A 308 -11.28 9.78 -21.94
N GLY A 309 -10.08 10.20 -21.54
CA GLY A 309 -9.45 11.45 -21.93
C GLY A 309 -9.88 12.67 -21.09
N ALA A 310 -10.84 12.50 -20.18
CA ALA A 310 -11.22 13.56 -19.24
C ALA A 310 -10.07 13.84 -18.25
N THR A 311 -9.94 15.09 -17.84
CA THR A 311 -8.94 15.53 -16.85
C THR A 311 -9.60 16.21 -15.66
N VAL A 312 -8.99 16.04 -14.48
CA VAL A 312 -9.33 16.79 -13.28
C VAL A 312 -8.06 17.38 -12.66
N GLU A 313 -8.17 18.58 -12.09
CA GLU A 313 -7.09 19.17 -11.29
C GLU A 313 -7.33 18.85 -9.81
N SER A 314 -6.26 18.61 -9.07
CA SER A 314 -6.29 18.51 -7.61
C SER A 314 -5.23 19.43 -7.00
N ALA A 315 -5.65 20.20 -6.00
CA ALA A 315 -4.72 20.99 -5.19
C ALA A 315 -3.96 20.05 -4.26
N VAL A 316 -2.70 19.82 -4.57
CA VAL A 316 -1.79 18.94 -3.83
C VAL A 316 -0.36 19.40 -4.02
N ASP A 317 0.34 19.64 -2.93
CA ASP A 317 1.79 19.92 -2.96
C ASP A 317 2.58 18.64 -3.18
N TRP A 318 2.75 18.28 -4.44
CA TRP A 318 3.50 17.10 -4.86
C TRP A 318 5.00 17.18 -4.53
N ASN A 319 5.57 18.38 -4.30
CA ASN A 319 6.96 18.51 -3.85
C ASN A 319 7.19 17.96 -2.44
N PHE A 320 6.13 17.81 -1.65
CA PHE A 320 6.24 17.26 -0.30
C PHE A 320 6.87 15.87 -0.27
N VAL A 321 6.67 15.06 -1.30
CA VAL A 321 7.19 13.68 -1.37
C VAL A 321 8.62 13.56 -1.93
N LEU A 322 9.23 14.66 -2.38
CA LEU A 322 10.57 14.68 -2.98
C LEU A 322 11.71 14.86 -1.97
#